data_490684b3f533e27ee40abb2c79de35c5
#
_entry.id   490684b3f533e27ee40abb2c79de35c5
#
_cell.length_a   1.000
_cell.length_b   1.000
_cell.length_c   1.000
_cell.angle_alpha   90.00
_cell.angle_beta   90.00
_cell.angle_gamma   90.00
#
_symmetry.space_group_name_H-M   'P 1'
#
loop_
_entity.id
_entity.type
_entity.pdbx_description
1 polymer ?
#
loop_
_entity_poly.entity_id
_entity_poly.type
_entity_poly.pdbx_seq_one_letter_code
_entity_poly.pdbx_strand_id
1 'polypeptide(L)'
;MEQTESRVTLKQMEILEKAYHRQREGDRLEDIAKSFGISRKTLYMWRQKPAWKSREKEIHKELMGDAYHEILEVVKAKALKGSVAHARLFMDEIAKTKKYEED
;
A
#
# COMPACT_ATOMS: atom_id res chain seq x y z
N MET A 1 25.12 -15.81 0.17
CA MET A 1 24.90 -15.39 1.56
C MET A 1 24.15 -14.12 1.65
N GLU A 2 24.62 -13.08 1.00
CA GLU A 2 23.88 -11.81 1.02
C GLU A 2 22.47 -11.94 0.45
N GLN A 3 22.31 -12.86 -0.48
CA GLN A 3 21.00 -13.10 -1.09
C GLN A 3 19.96 -13.62 -0.09
N THR A 4 20.39 -14.33 0.95
CA THR A 4 19.46 -14.84 1.95
C THR A 4 18.89 -13.73 2.84
N GLU A 5 19.60 -12.63 3.01
CA GLU A 5 19.12 -11.49 3.80
C GLU A 5 18.00 -10.74 3.10
N SER A 6 17.99 -10.74 1.77
CA SER A 6 16.94 -10.08 1.00
C SER A 6 15.74 -10.99 0.73
N ARG A 7 15.91 -12.30 0.98
CA ARG A 7 14.84 -13.28 0.72
C ARG A 7 13.85 -13.35 1.87
N VAL A 8 12.63 -13.63 1.50
CA VAL A 8 11.54 -13.82 2.44
C VAL A 8 10.94 -15.20 2.13
N THR A 9 10.83 -16.05 3.14
CA THR A 9 10.20 -17.36 2.95
C THR A 9 8.71 -17.19 2.69
N LEU A 10 8.07 -18.22 2.14
CA LEU A 10 6.63 -18.19 1.89
C LEU A 10 5.86 -17.92 3.19
N LYS A 11 6.29 -18.55 4.29
CA LYS A 11 5.66 -18.36 5.59
C LYS A 11 5.83 -16.93 6.10
N GLN A 12 7.03 -16.37 5.95
CA GLN A 12 7.29 -14.99 6.33
C GLN A 12 6.45 -14.03 5.49
N MET A 13 6.36 -14.28 4.20
CA MET A 13 5.55 -13.45 3.29
C MET A 13 4.08 -13.46 3.70
N GLU A 14 3.55 -14.63 4.04
CA GLU A 14 2.17 -14.78 4.50
C GLU A 14 1.92 -13.97 5.77
N ILE A 15 2.83 -14.08 6.74
CA ILE A 15 2.74 -13.30 7.98
C ILE A 15 2.80 -11.80 7.68
N LEU A 16 3.70 -11.39 6.80
CA LEU A 16 3.86 -9.98 6.45
C LEU A 16 2.63 -9.41 5.77
N GLU A 17 1.99 -10.16 4.87
CA GLU A 17 0.77 -9.73 4.23
C GLU A 17 -0.37 -9.58 5.22
N LYS A 18 -0.53 -10.55 6.12
CA LYS A 18 -1.54 -10.46 7.17
C LYS A 18 -1.28 -9.29 8.11
N ALA A 19 -0.01 -9.07 8.45
CA ALA A 19 0.38 -7.94 9.31
C ALA A 19 0.06 -6.60 8.63
N TYR A 20 0.30 -6.50 7.34
CA TYR A 20 -0.02 -5.30 6.56
C TYR A 20 -1.50 -4.96 6.66
N HIS A 21 -2.36 -5.94 6.43
CA HIS A 21 -3.81 -5.71 6.46
C HIS A 21 -4.30 -5.38 7.87
N ARG A 22 -3.80 -6.09 8.87
CA ARG A 22 -4.20 -5.85 10.27
C ARG A 22 -3.77 -4.48 10.75
N GLN A 23 -2.59 -4.02 10.34
CA GLN A 23 -2.12 -2.68 10.70
C GLN A 23 -3.02 -1.61 10.09
N ARG A 24 -3.47 -1.82 8.85
CA ARG A 24 -4.38 -0.89 8.19
C ARG A 24 -5.75 -0.87 8.87
N GLU A 25 -6.14 -1.95 9.51
CA GLU A 25 -7.38 -2.03 10.27
C GLU A 25 -7.28 -1.38 11.65
N GLY A 26 -6.06 -0.98 12.04
CA GLY A 26 -5.84 -0.26 13.28
C GLY A 26 -5.12 -1.06 14.36
N ASP A 27 -4.76 -2.31 14.10
CA ASP A 27 -4.02 -3.12 15.06
C ASP A 27 -2.61 -2.60 15.24
N ARG A 28 -2.10 -2.74 16.46
CA ARG A 28 -0.72 -2.35 16.76
C ARG A 28 0.26 -3.43 16.29
N LEU A 29 1.41 -3.01 15.78
CA LEU A 29 2.45 -3.95 15.34
C LEU A 29 2.85 -4.92 16.44
N GLU A 30 2.91 -4.45 17.68
CA GLU A 30 3.26 -5.27 18.83
C GLU A 30 2.27 -6.43 19.02
N ASP A 31 0.98 -6.13 18.93
CA ASP A 31 -0.07 -7.14 19.06
C ASP A 31 -0.07 -8.10 17.87
N ILE A 32 0.17 -7.59 16.68
CA ILE A 32 0.27 -8.40 15.47
C ILE A 32 1.40 -9.39 15.58
N ALA A 33 2.61 -8.91 15.94
CA ALA A 33 3.78 -9.76 16.09
C ALA A 33 3.52 -10.85 17.13
N LYS A 34 2.96 -10.47 18.26
CA LYS A 34 2.65 -11.40 19.35
C LYS A 34 1.70 -12.49 18.88
N SER A 35 0.70 -12.15 18.08
CA SER A 35 -0.27 -13.12 17.57
C SER A 35 0.37 -14.17 16.65
N PHE A 36 1.50 -13.84 16.03
CA PHE A 36 2.25 -14.75 15.17
C PHE A 36 3.41 -15.44 15.89
N GLY A 37 3.55 -15.21 17.20
CA GLY A 37 4.63 -15.80 17.99
C GLY A 37 6.01 -15.25 17.70
N ILE A 38 6.10 -14.03 17.22
CA ILE A 38 7.38 -13.37 16.92
C ILE A 38 7.46 -12.04 17.68
N SER A 39 8.68 -11.52 17.82
CA SER A 39 8.87 -10.23 18.46
C SER A 39 8.59 -9.10 17.47
N ARG A 40 8.26 -7.93 17.99
CA ARG A 40 8.09 -6.73 17.18
C ARG A 40 9.36 -6.44 16.38
N LYS A 41 10.52 -6.67 16.99
CA LYS A 41 11.81 -6.47 16.33
C LYS A 41 11.96 -7.39 15.12
N THR A 42 11.59 -8.67 15.27
CA THR A 42 11.65 -9.64 14.17
C THR A 42 10.74 -9.20 13.02
N LEU A 43 9.51 -8.81 13.33
CA LEU A 43 8.57 -8.32 12.33
C LEU A 43 9.14 -7.08 11.62
N TYR A 44 9.71 -6.16 12.39
CA TYR A 44 10.33 -4.96 11.83
C TYR A 44 11.45 -5.32 10.85
N MET A 45 12.33 -6.25 11.25
CA MET A 45 13.45 -6.67 10.40
C MET A 45 12.97 -7.32 9.10
N TRP A 46 11.94 -8.15 9.17
CA TRP A 46 11.38 -8.77 7.96
C TRP A 46 10.79 -7.72 7.03
N ARG A 47 10.17 -6.69 7.58
CA ARG A 47 9.57 -5.60 6.80
C ARG A 47 10.62 -4.75 6.06
N GLN A 48 11.87 -4.80 6.48
CA GLN A 48 12.94 -4.07 5.81
C GLN A 48 13.51 -4.83 4.60
N LYS A 49 13.16 -6.09 4.43
CA LYS A 49 13.68 -6.88 3.32
C LYS A 49 13.16 -6.39 1.97
N PRO A 50 14.04 -6.27 0.96
CA PRO A 50 13.62 -5.78 -0.36
C PRO A 50 12.47 -6.56 -0.99
N ALA A 51 12.46 -7.88 -0.82
CA ALA A 51 11.38 -8.72 -1.36
C ALA A 51 10.02 -8.32 -0.79
N TRP A 52 9.97 -8.02 0.52
CA TRP A 52 8.74 -7.55 1.13
C TRP A 52 8.37 -6.15 0.63
N LYS A 53 9.34 -5.26 0.53
CA LYS A 53 9.07 -3.88 0.09
C LYS A 53 8.47 -3.85 -1.31
N SER A 54 8.94 -4.73 -2.19
CA SER A 54 8.36 -4.85 -3.54
C SER A 54 6.92 -5.35 -3.48
N ARG A 55 6.67 -6.37 -2.65
CA ARG A 55 5.32 -6.91 -2.50
C ARG A 55 4.37 -5.91 -1.83
N GLU A 56 4.87 -5.18 -0.85
CA GLU A 56 4.10 -4.15 -0.16
C GLU A 56 3.62 -3.08 -1.15
N LYS A 57 4.49 -2.67 -2.07
CA LYS A 57 4.12 -1.72 -3.11
C LYS A 57 3.00 -2.25 -4.00
N GLU A 58 3.08 -3.52 -4.36
CA GLU A 58 2.04 -4.16 -5.17
C GLU A 58 0.70 -4.16 -4.45
N ILE A 59 0.71 -4.59 -3.19
CA ILE A 59 -0.51 -4.65 -2.37
C ILE A 59 -1.11 -3.25 -2.22
N HIS A 60 -0.27 -2.29 -1.89
CA HIS A 60 -0.70 -0.91 -1.74
C HIS A 60 -1.31 -0.37 -3.03
N LYS A 61 -0.67 -0.64 -4.15
CA LYS A 61 -1.15 -0.22 -5.46
C LYS A 61 -2.50 -0.85 -5.80
N GLU A 62 -2.66 -2.13 -5.52
CA GLU A 62 -3.91 -2.84 -5.74
C GLU A 62 -5.05 -2.26 -4.90
N LEU A 63 -4.78 -2.04 -3.61
CA LEU A 63 -5.79 -1.49 -2.69
C LEU A 63 -6.16 -0.06 -3.01
N MET A 64 -5.15 0.78 -3.31
CA MET A 64 -5.40 2.18 -3.64
C MET A 64 -6.02 2.34 -5.01
N GLY A 65 -5.75 1.41 -5.93
CA GLY A 65 -6.29 1.46 -7.28
C GLY A 65 -7.80 1.58 -7.30
N ASP A 66 -8.49 0.69 -6.61
CA ASP A 66 -9.96 0.68 -6.57
C ASP A 66 -10.51 1.92 -5.86
N ALA A 67 -9.98 2.25 -4.69
CA ALA A 67 -10.40 3.43 -3.94
C ALA A 67 -10.14 4.72 -4.72
N TYR A 68 -9.00 4.78 -5.40
CA TYR A 68 -8.60 5.92 -6.20
C TYR A 68 -9.61 6.16 -7.34
N HIS A 69 -9.98 5.10 -8.06
CA HIS A 69 -10.95 5.21 -9.14
C HIS A 69 -12.32 5.64 -8.64
N GLU A 70 -12.78 5.10 -7.53
CA GLU A 70 -14.07 5.47 -6.94
C GLU A 70 -14.10 6.95 -6.56
N ILE A 71 -13.02 7.44 -5.94
CA ILE A 71 -12.92 8.84 -5.56
C ILE A 71 -12.88 9.73 -6.80
N LEU A 72 -12.12 9.33 -7.83
CA LEU A 72 -12.04 10.10 -9.06
C LEU A 72 -13.39 10.20 -9.76
N GLU A 73 -14.20 9.15 -9.74
CA GLU A 73 -15.54 9.18 -10.32
C GLU A 73 -16.43 10.22 -9.64
N VAL A 74 -16.35 10.30 -8.30
CA VAL A 74 -17.11 11.30 -7.54
C VAL A 74 -16.63 12.70 -7.86
N VAL A 75 -15.31 12.92 -7.90
CA VAL A 75 -14.72 14.23 -8.24
C VAL A 75 -15.12 14.65 -9.66
N LYS A 76 -15.05 13.72 -10.60
CA LYS A 76 -15.44 13.95 -11.99
C LYS A 76 -16.91 14.37 -12.08
N ALA A 77 -17.80 13.64 -11.38
CA ALA A 77 -19.23 13.94 -11.40
C ALA A 77 -19.51 15.35 -10.88
N LYS A 78 -18.85 15.74 -9.79
CA LYS A 78 -19.01 17.10 -9.23
C LYS A 78 -18.42 18.16 -10.14
N ALA A 79 -17.29 17.88 -10.80
CA ALA A 79 -16.68 18.79 -11.76
C ALA A 79 -17.63 19.05 -12.93
N LEU A 80 -18.27 18.00 -13.45
CA LEU A 80 -19.21 18.10 -14.56
C LEU A 80 -20.48 18.87 -14.18
N LYS A 81 -20.78 18.94 -12.88
CA LYS A 81 -21.91 19.73 -12.38
C LYS A 81 -21.54 21.20 -12.14
N GLY A 82 -20.33 21.60 -12.48
CA GLY A 82 -19.90 23.00 -12.44
C GLY A 82 -18.99 23.38 -11.28
N SER A 83 -18.52 22.43 -10.46
CA SER A 83 -17.59 22.75 -9.39
C SER A 83 -16.18 22.98 -9.93
N VAL A 84 -15.72 24.22 -9.90
CA VAL A 84 -14.37 24.58 -10.36
C VAL A 84 -13.28 23.90 -9.52
N ALA A 85 -13.50 23.84 -8.20
CA ALA A 85 -12.54 23.22 -7.28
C ALA A 85 -12.34 21.73 -7.61
N HIS A 86 -13.45 21.02 -7.87
CA HIS A 86 -13.38 19.59 -8.23
C HIS A 86 -12.78 19.39 -9.61
N ALA A 87 -13.05 20.28 -10.57
CA ALA A 87 -12.45 20.22 -11.90
C ALA A 87 -10.93 20.34 -11.82
N ARG A 88 -10.44 21.30 -11.02
CA ARG A 88 -9.00 21.50 -10.82
C ARG A 88 -8.35 20.27 -10.18
N LEU A 89 -8.98 19.74 -9.14
CA LEU A 89 -8.50 18.55 -8.45
C LEU A 89 -8.39 17.36 -9.40
N PHE A 90 -9.41 17.14 -10.21
CA PHE A 90 -9.44 16.05 -11.19
C PHE A 90 -8.31 16.21 -12.21
N MET A 91 -8.12 17.40 -12.76
CA MET A 91 -7.05 17.66 -13.74
C MET A 91 -5.66 17.47 -13.15
N ASP A 92 -5.47 17.88 -11.90
CA ASP A 92 -4.20 17.68 -11.23
C ASP A 92 -3.88 16.19 -11.06
N GLU A 93 -4.88 15.37 -10.73
CA GLU A 93 -4.67 13.93 -10.57
C GLU A 93 -4.38 13.23 -11.90
N ILE A 94 -5.03 13.67 -12.99
CA ILE A 94 -4.74 13.14 -14.32
C ILE A 94 -3.28 13.44 -14.69
N ALA A 95 -2.82 14.65 -14.43
CA ALA A 95 -1.45 15.05 -14.74
C ALA A 95 -0.44 14.19 -13.97
N LYS A 96 -0.70 13.92 -12.67
CA LYS A 96 0.17 13.07 -11.87
C LYS A 96 0.21 11.64 -12.40
N THR A 97 -0.94 11.10 -12.76
CA THR A 97 -1.04 9.74 -13.29
C THR A 97 -0.23 9.59 -14.57
N LYS A 98 -0.35 10.54 -15.50
CA LYS A 98 0.42 10.53 -16.73
C LYS A 98 1.92 10.58 -16.47
N LYS A 99 2.34 11.37 -15.49
CA LYS A 99 3.75 11.50 -15.15
C LYS A 99 4.32 10.16 -14.66
N TYR A 100 3.56 9.42 -13.85
CA TYR A 100 3.99 8.11 -13.36
C TYR A 100 3.99 7.05 -14.46
N GLU A 101 3.07 7.12 -15.41
CA GLU A 101 3.00 6.15 -16.50
C GLU A 101 4.13 6.31 -17.51
N GLU A 102 4.69 7.50 -17.63
CA GLU A 102 5.81 7.76 -18.54
C GLU A 102 7.14 7.20 -18.03
N ASP A 103 7.24 6.89 -16.76
CA ASP A 103 8.43 6.31 -16.16
C ASP A 103 8.43 4.78 -16.29
#